data_9e7f1c050f14d2cbadab8d77349f2581
#
_entry.id   9e7f1c050f14d2cbadab8d77349f2581
#
_cell.length_a   1.000
_cell.length_b   1.000
_cell.length_c   1.000
_cell.angle_alpha   90.00
_cell.angle_beta   90.00
_cell.angle_gamma   90.00
#
_symmetry.space_group_name_H-M   'P 1'
#
loop_
_entity.id
_entity.type
_entity.pdbx_description
1 polymer ?
#
loop_
_entity_poly.entity_id
_entity_poly.type
_entity_poly.pdbx_seq_one_letter_code
_entity_poly.pdbx_strand_id
1 'polypeptide(L)'
;MPFYSKTRYIVVFFMVTLAMVTYLDRACIGVMSEAIQRDLGLTKSQMGYVFAAFSLAYAGFEIPTAWWADRHGARTVLTRIVLWWSVFTMATAGAFNYTSILVTRFMFGAGEAGAWPCMARVFSRWLPHRERGTIKGVFFAGAYAAGSVTPVLVVHLMNDWHLSWRTILVGFGSIGFVWAYLFYRWFRDEPTEHPAVSEEERDLILADRRVDAQLLRGWPYWSRLLSQRNMILLCLMYVPNAVTFYFCITWLPTYLKEYHHAEKSEIGFLTALPLFLSVGTQFLGGWLSDWIAARYGLAAGRRVPAMLGYSLAAVFVVMTVYSTEPRMAALFIALAAASCMLSTAPAWGTVLDIGREHSAVVGATMNTAGQIGAVISPILVAKSVEWFNDWNFPLLLLSGLFGIGAVCWLFIDPRRAVFESGAEGERTNP
;
A
#
# COMPACT_ATOMS: atom_id res chain seq x y z
N MET A 1 7.65 -27.75 -17.98
CA MET A 1 8.99 -27.22 -17.67
C MET A 1 9.00 -26.77 -16.23
N PRO A 2 9.96 -27.13 -15.40
CA PRO A 2 9.96 -26.79 -13.97
C PRO A 2 10.10 -25.27 -13.78
N PHE A 3 9.31 -24.74 -12.88
CA PHE A 3 9.20 -23.31 -12.55
C PHE A 3 10.54 -22.64 -12.17
N TYR A 4 11.50 -23.41 -11.63
CA TYR A 4 12.78 -22.90 -11.11
C TYR A 4 13.89 -22.70 -12.17
N SER A 5 13.62 -22.98 -13.43
CA SER A 5 14.63 -22.82 -14.49
C SER A 5 14.57 -21.48 -15.21
N LYS A 6 13.67 -20.57 -14.79
CA LYS A 6 13.47 -19.28 -15.47
C LYS A 6 13.94 -18.15 -14.60
N THR A 7 14.92 -17.40 -15.10
CA THR A 7 15.59 -16.30 -14.39
C THR A 7 14.60 -15.21 -13.96
N ARG A 8 13.55 -14.95 -14.73
CA ARG A 8 12.51 -13.96 -14.40
C ARG A 8 11.77 -14.27 -13.09
N TYR A 9 11.62 -15.53 -12.68
CA TYR A 9 10.96 -15.87 -11.41
C TYR A 9 11.85 -15.61 -10.20
N ILE A 10 13.18 -15.62 -10.38
CA ILE A 10 14.10 -15.16 -9.33
C ILE A 10 13.98 -13.64 -9.15
N VAL A 11 13.80 -12.89 -10.24
CA VAL A 11 13.48 -11.46 -10.15
C VAL A 11 12.18 -11.23 -9.39
N VAL A 12 11.13 -12.02 -9.69
CA VAL A 12 9.86 -11.97 -8.94
C VAL A 12 10.08 -12.26 -7.46
N PHE A 13 10.88 -13.26 -7.12
CA PHE A 13 11.22 -13.58 -5.73
C PHE A 13 11.89 -12.40 -5.01
N PHE A 14 12.84 -11.72 -5.65
CA PHE A 14 13.43 -10.50 -5.08
C PHE A 14 12.38 -9.40 -4.87
N MET A 15 11.45 -9.20 -5.81
CA MET A 15 10.42 -8.17 -5.65
C MET A 15 9.40 -8.53 -4.56
N VAL A 16 9.01 -9.80 -4.47
CA VAL A 16 8.10 -10.29 -3.40
C VAL A 16 8.76 -10.14 -2.03
N THR A 17 10.01 -10.58 -1.87
CA THR A 17 10.74 -10.45 -0.59
C THR A 17 10.96 -8.99 -0.22
N LEU A 18 11.19 -8.10 -1.20
CA LEU A 18 11.28 -6.67 -0.96
C LEU A 18 9.96 -6.12 -0.42
N ALA A 19 8.83 -6.47 -1.05
CA ALA A 19 7.51 -6.07 -0.57
C ALA A 19 7.21 -6.62 0.84
N MET A 20 7.65 -7.85 1.14
CA MET A 20 7.53 -8.43 2.48
C MET A 20 8.30 -7.61 3.52
N VAL A 21 9.56 -7.24 3.25
CA VAL A 21 10.37 -6.41 4.16
C VAL A 21 9.73 -5.03 4.35
N THR A 22 9.24 -4.41 3.27
CA THR A 22 8.51 -3.14 3.32
C THR A 22 7.33 -3.18 4.30
N TYR A 23 6.49 -4.23 4.20
CA TYR A 23 5.32 -4.36 5.09
C TYR A 23 5.69 -4.73 6.52
N LEU A 24 6.75 -5.51 6.71
CA LEU A 24 7.31 -5.80 8.02
C LEU A 24 7.74 -4.52 8.73
N ASP A 25 8.52 -3.66 8.08
CA ASP A 25 9.02 -2.39 8.63
C ASP A 25 7.89 -1.38 8.90
N ARG A 26 6.83 -1.39 8.09
CA ARG A 26 5.66 -0.52 8.31
C ARG A 26 4.79 -0.98 9.48
N ALA A 27 4.54 -2.30 9.59
CA ALA A 27 3.63 -2.83 10.60
C ALA A 27 4.27 -2.90 12.00
N CYS A 28 5.58 -3.13 12.11
CA CYS A 28 6.25 -3.32 13.39
C CYS A 28 6.15 -2.11 14.33
N ILE A 29 6.24 -0.89 13.80
CA ILE A 29 6.21 0.34 14.60
C ILE A 29 4.86 0.57 15.30
N GLY A 30 3.76 0.15 14.67
CA GLY A 30 2.42 0.22 15.27
C GLY A 30 2.29 -0.66 16.50
N VAL A 31 2.77 -1.90 16.40
CA VAL A 31 2.76 -2.86 17.52
C VAL A 31 3.64 -2.39 18.68
N MET A 32 4.79 -1.78 18.37
CA MET A 32 5.73 -1.26 19.36
C MET A 32 5.38 0.14 19.89
N SER A 33 4.31 0.77 19.37
CA SER A 33 3.99 2.19 19.64
C SER A 33 3.87 2.54 21.11
N GLU A 34 3.25 1.69 21.92
CA GLU A 34 3.13 1.91 23.36
C GLU A 34 4.47 1.84 24.09
N ALA A 35 5.32 0.87 23.71
CA ALA A 35 6.65 0.74 24.29
C ALA A 35 7.52 1.96 23.96
N ILE A 36 7.41 2.46 22.71
CA ILE A 36 8.09 3.67 22.26
C ILE A 36 7.56 4.91 23.01
N GLN A 37 6.25 5.06 23.11
CA GLN A 37 5.63 6.18 23.83
C GLN A 37 6.09 6.22 25.29
N ARG A 38 6.08 5.08 25.97
CA ARG A 38 6.52 4.98 27.37
C ARG A 38 7.99 5.32 27.55
N ASP A 39 8.85 4.82 26.67
CA ASP A 39 10.30 4.98 26.78
C ASP A 39 10.76 6.41 26.43
N LEU A 40 10.10 7.06 25.47
CA LEU A 40 10.45 8.41 25.04
C LEU A 40 9.55 9.51 25.63
N GLY A 41 8.60 9.16 26.49
CA GLY A 41 7.65 10.11 27.10
C GLY A 41 6.72 10.80 26.11
N LEU A 42 6.28 10.10 25.06
CA LEU A 42 5.46 10.70 23.98
C LEU A 42 3.98 10.63 24.28
N THR A 43 3.26 11.72 23.93
CA THR A 43 1.80 11.71 23.89
C THR A 43 1.28 10.93 22.67
N LYS A 44 -0.02 10.58 22.68
CA LYS A 44 -0.68 9.94 21.52
C LYS A 44 -0.63 10.82 20.29
N SER A 45 -0.86 12.14 20.44
CA SER A 45 -0.74 13.08 19.31
C SER A 45 0.68 13.10 18.74
N GLN A 46 1.71 13.11 19.57
CA GLN A 46 3.09 13.06 19.12
C GLN A 46 3.38 11.77 18.36
N MET A 47 2.88 10.63 18.84
CA MET A 47 3.01 9.36 18.11
C MET A 47 2.22 9.36 16.81
N GLY A 48 1.05 9.98 16.76
CA GLY A 48 0.29 10.21 15.53
C GLY A 48 1.06 11.01 14.49
N TYR A 49 1.78 12.07 14.91
CA TYR A 49 2.66 12.83 14.02
C TYR A 49 3.87 12.02 13.56
N VAL A 50 4.42 11.14 14.40
CA VAL A 50 5.51 10.23 14.02
C VAL A 50 5.06 9.26 12.91
N PHE A 51 3.86 8.70 13.00
CA PHE A 51 3.26 7.90 11.94
C PHE A 51 3.01 8.71 10.66
N ALA A 52 2.44 9.90 10.81
CA ALA A 52 2.14 10.78 9.67
C ALA A 52 3.39 11.28 8.97
N ALA A 53 4.50 11.51 9.69
CA ALA A 53 5.77 11.96 9.13
C ALA A 53 6.31 10.98 8.08
N PHE A 54 6.17 9.66 8.32
CA PHE A 54 6.47 8.64 7.33
C PHE A 54 5.63 8.82 6.05
N SER A 55 4.32 8.87 6.18
CA SER A 55 3.41 8.97 5.03
C SER A 55 3.58 10.27 4.26
N LEU A 56 3.85 11.37 4.94
CA LEU A 56 4.10 12.68 4.34
C LEU A 56 5.39 12.66 3.51
N ALA A 57 6.46 12.15 4.09
CA ALA A 57 7.74 12.01 3.38
C ALA A 57 7.60 11.07 2.19
N TYR A 58 6.96 9.92 2.39
CA TYR A 58 6.69 8.96 1.32
C TYR A 58 5.97 9.62 0.14
N ALA A 59 4.86 10.32 0.38
CA ALA A 59 4.10 11.01 -0.66
C ALA A 59 4.93 12.08 -1.39
N GLY A 60 5.74 12.84 -0.66
CA GLY A 60 6.57 13.91 -1.23
C GLY A 60 7.74 13.42 -2.08
N PHE A 61 8.33 12.27 -1.72
CA PHE A 61 9.51 11.74 -2.40
C PHE A 61 9.20 10.63 -3.42
N GLU A 62 7.96 10.13 -3.52
CA GLU A 62 7.58 9.05 -4.44
C GLU A 62 7.86 9.42 -5.91
N ILE A 63 7.39 10.59 -6.35
CA ILE A 63 7.57 11.06 -7.74
C ILE A 63 9.04 11.38 -8.05
N PRO A 64 9.78 12.15 -7.22
CA PRO A 64 11.20 12.40 -7.46
C PRO A 64 12.03 11.11 -7.57
N THR A 65 11.75 10.13 -6.70
CA THR A 65 12.50 8.86 -6.70
C THR A 65 12.14 7.98 -7.91
N ALA A 66 10.88 7.97 -8.34
CA ALA A 66 10.46 7.30 -9.56
C ALA A 66 11.20 7.87 -10.79
N TRP A 67 11.26 9.20 -10.90
CA TRP A 67 12.00 9.87 -11.97
C TRP A 67 13.51 9.57 -11.94
N TRP A 68 14.07 9.45 -10.73
CA TRP A 68 15.47 9.06 -10.57
C TRP A 68 15.72 7.62 -11.05
N ALA A 69 14.80 6.69 -10.76
CA ALA A 69 14.86 5.32 -11.22
C ALA A 69 14.81 5.20 -12.75
N ASP A 70 14.05 6.08 -13.40
CA ASP A 70 13.96 6.10 -14.86
C ASP A 70 15.29 6.47 -15.53
N ARG A 71 16.11 7.26 -14.84
CA ARG A 71 17.41 7.70 -15.37
C ARG A 71 18.57 6.77 -15.05
N HIS A 72 18.57 6.16 -13.86
CA HIS A 72 19.75 5.44 -13.34
C HIS A 72 19.54 3.92 -13.23
N GLY A 73 18.39 3.41 -13.67
CA GLY A 73 18.05 2.00 -13.59
C GLY A 73 17.53 1.56 -12.22
N ALA A 74 16.72 0.51 -12.22
CA ALA A 74 16.10 -0.03 -11.02
C ALA A 74 17.12 -0.69 -10.07
N ARG A 75 18.18 -1.32 -10.63
CA ARG A 75 19.23 -1.96 -9.85
C ARG A 75 19.88 -1.01 -8.85
N THR A 76 20.35 0.12 -9.33
CA THR A 76 21.05 1.12 -8.52
C THR A 76 20.10 1.81 -7.56
N VAL A 77 18.92 2.21 -8.05
CA VAL A 77 17.98 3.00 -7.26
C VAL A 77 17.32 2.16 -6.17
N LEU A 78 16.83 0.94 -6.45
CA LEU A 78 16.29 0.06 -5.41
C LEU A 78 17.31 -0.30 -4.35
N THR A 79 18.56 -0.60 -4.75
CA THR A 79 19.62 -0.87 -3.77
C THR A 79 19.82 0.31 -2.82
N ARG A 80 19.90 1.54 -3.35
CA ARG A 80 20.04 2.76 -2.52
C ARG A 80 18.83 3.01 -1.65
N ILE A 81 17.62 2.82 -2.18
CA ILE A 81 16.37 2.90 -1.43
C ILE A 81 16.41 1.97 -0.22
N VAL A 82 16.73 0.69 -0.44
CA VAL A 82 16.75 -0.33 0.62
C VAL A 82 17.83 -0.03 1.65
N LEU A 83 19.04 0.34 1.23
CA LEU A 83 20.10 0.73 2.16
C LEU A 83 19.71 1.96 2.99
N TRP A 84 19.13 2.97 2.36
CA TRP A 84 18.67 4.18 3.03
C TRP A 84 17.62 3.87 4.10
N TRP A 85 16.55 3.18 3.73
CA TRP A 85 15.51 2.89 4.71
C TRP A 85 16.01 1.97 5.83
N SER A 86 16.88 1.00 5.52
CA SER A 86 17.49 0.12 6.54
C SER A 86 18.31 0.90 7.57
N VAL A 87 19.12 1.86 7.11
CA VAL A 87 19.84 2.79 8.00
C VAL A 87 18.86 3.54 8.90
N PHE A 88 17.76 4.07 8.36
CA PHE A 88 16.81 4.85 9.16
C PHE A 88 15.86 3.99 10.00
N THR A 89 15.61 2.72 9.64
CA THR A 89 15.00 1.74 10.55
C THR A 89 15.90 1.54 11.79
N MET A 90 17.18 1.31 11.59
CA MET A 90 18.15 1.18 12.70
C MET A 90 18.33 2.50 13.45
N ALA A 91 18.39 3.64 12.76
CA ALA A 91 18.49 4.95 13.40
C ALA A 91 17.26 5.27 14.27
N THR A 92 16.08 4.76 13.90
CA THR A 92 14.88 4.86 14.75
C THR A 92 15.10 4.17 16.11
N ALA A 93 15.84 3.05 16.15
CA ALA A 93 16.22 2.41 17.42
C ALA A 93 17.10 3.29 18.31
N GLY A 94 17.85 4.21 17.73
CA GLY A 94 18.68 5.20 18.45
C GLY A 94 17.92 6.46 18.89
N ALA A 95 16.62 6.56 18.64
CA ALA A 95 15.83 7.73 19.03
C ALA A 95 15.78 7.88 20.56
N PHE A 96 15.93 9.12 21.04
CA PHE A 96 16.01 9.46 22.46
C PHE A 96 14.99 10.55 22.88
N ASN A 97 14.27 11.16 21.93
CA ASN A 97 13.20 12.12 22.17
C ASN A 97 12.25 12.20 20.98
N TYR A 98 11.18 13.03 21.10
CA TYR A 98 10.19 13.24 20.06
C TYR A 98 10.79 13.69 18.72
N THR A 99 11.68 14.67 18.74
CA THR A 99 12.27 15.22 17.51
C THR A 99 13.11 14.16 16.79
N SER A 100 13.91 13.39 17.52
CA SER A 100 14.76 12.36 16.92
C SER A 100 13.96 11.26 16.25
N ILE A 101 12.89 10.77 16.89
CA ILE A 101 12.04 9.75 16.26
C ILE A 101 11.22 10.32 15.08
N LEU A 102 10.76 11.55 15.17
CA LEU A 102 10.03 12.23 14.08
C LEU A 102 10.91 12.35 12.83
N VAL A 103 12.16 12.83 13.02
CA VAL A 103 13.12 12.98 11.92
C VAL A 103 13.51 11.63 11.33
N THR A 104 13.81 10.63 12.16
CA THR A 104 14.18 9.29 11.64
C THR A 104 13.05 8.65 10.88
N ARG A 105 11.78 8.80 11.31
CA ARG A 105 10.60 8.28 10.59
C ARG A 105 10.31 9.05 9.31
N PHE A 106 10.52 10.37 9.29
CA PHE A 106 10.46 11.16 8.06
C PHE A 106 11.51 10.70 7.04
N MET A 107 12.76 10.55 7.47
CA MET A 107 13.87 10.08 6.61
C MET A 107 13.65 8.64 6.14
N PHE A 108 13.09 7.78 6.99
CA PHE A 108 12.69 6.43 6.60
C PHE A 108 11.65 6.48 5.47
N GLY A 109 10.58 7.29 5.60
CA GLY A 109 9.56 7.46 4.57
C GLY A 109 10.11 8.02 3.26
N ALA A 110 10.99 9.02 3.34
CA ALA A 110 11.68 9.57 2.16
C ALA A 110 12.54 8.53 1.44
N GLY A 111 13.20 7.65 2.21
CA GLY A 111 14.02 6.56 1.67
C GLY A 111 13.20 5.45 1.03
N GLU A 112 12.08 5.06 1.64
CA GLU A 112 11.22 4.00 1.13
C GLU A 112 10.40 4.45 -0.09
N ALA A 113 10.17 5.75 -0.22
CA ALA A 113 9.44 6.32 -1.35
C ALA A 113 10.08 5.91 -2.68
N GLY A 114 9.25 5.57 -3.66
CA GLY A 114 9.73 5.11 -4.97
C GLY A 114 10.04 3.62 -5.07
N ALA A 115 10.01 2.85 -3.98
CA ALA A 115 10.17 1.40 -4.05
C ALA A 115 9.11 0.76 -4.97
N TRP A 116 7.83 1.13 -4.80
CA TRP A 116 6.72 0.61 -5.62
C TRP A 116 6.83 0.98 -7.10
N PRO A 117 7.08 2.24 -7.51
CA PRO A 117 7.34 2.57 -8.90
C PRO A 117 8.54 1.83 -9.49
N CYS A 118 9.64 1.69 -8.73
CA CYS A 118 10.80 0.93 -9.18
C CYS A 118 10.48 -0.55 -9.41
N MET A 119 9.73 -1.18 -8.47
CA MET A 119 9.28 -2.57 -8.64
C MET A 119 8.35 -2.73 -9.85
N ALA A 120 7.43 -1.79 -10.07
CA ALA A 120 6.58 -1.79 -11.26
C ALA A 120 7.41 -1.71 -12.56
N ARG A 121 8.47 -0.89 -12.58
CA ARG A 121 9.43 -0.82 -13.68
C ARG A 121 10.16 -2.15 -13.90
N VAL A 122 10.62 -2.82 -12.83
CA VAL A 122 11.24 -4.14 -12.93
C VAL A 122 10.27 -5.13 -13.57
N PHE A 123 9.01 -5.17 -13.12
CA PHE A 123 7.99 -6.05 -13.70
C PHE A 123 7.70 -5.73 -15.17
N SER A 124 7.68 -4.45 -15.56
CA SER A 124 7.46 -4.07 -16.96
C SER A 124 8.58 -4.52 -17.89
N ARG A 125 9.81 -4.62 -17.39
CA ARG A 125 10.99 -5.01 -18.16
C ARG A 125 11.27 -6.51 -18.18
N TRP A 126 10.97 -7.21 -17.06
CA TRP A 126 11.32 -8.60 -16.86
C TRP A 126 10.19 -9.60 -17.11
N LEU A 127 8.93 -9.12 -17.20
CA LEU A 127 7.77 -10.00 -17.33
C LEU A 127 7.02 -9.81 -18.65
N PRO A 128 6.69 -10.92 -19.34
CA PRO A 128 5.74 -10.89 -20.44
C PRO A 128 4.38 -10.35 -19.96
N HIS A 129 3.68 -9.63 -20.83
CA HIS A 129 2.41 -8.97 -20.49
C HIS A 129 1.39 -9.93 -19.88
N ARG A 130 1.31 -11.16 -20.39
CA ARG A 130 0.37 -12.19 -19.95
C ARG A 130 0.60 -12.67 -18.50
N GLU A 131 1.83 -12.58 -17.96
CA GLU A 131 2.18 -13.04 -16.62
C GLU A 131 2.06 -11.93 -15.56
N ARG A 132 2.04 -10.65 -15.98
CA ARG A 132 2.07 -9.48 -15.08
C ARG A 132 0.92 -9.44 -14.08
N GLY A 133 -0.29 -9.84 -14.50
CA GLY A 133 -1.47 -9.85 -13.61
C GLY A 133 -1.32 -10.85 -12.47
N THR A 134 -1.01 -12.10 -12.79
CA THR A 134 -0.81 -13.16 -11.80
C THR A 134 0.34 -12.85 -10.86
N ILE A 135 1.47 -12.37 -11.41
CA ILE A 135 2.65 -12.04 -10.60
C ILE A 135 2.40 -10.86 -9.68
N LYS A 136 1.66 -9.82 -10.12
CA LYS A 136 1.21 -8.75 -9.22
C LYS A 136 0.34 -9.28 -8.09
N GLY A 137 -0.53 -10.26 -8.36
CA GLY A 137 -1.31 -10.94 -7.32
C GLY A 137 -0.43 -11.61 -6.28
N VAL A 138 0.56 -12.39 -6.70
CA VAL A 138 1.54 -13.04 -5.81
C VAL A 138 2.36 -12.02 -5.03
N PHE A 139 2.78 -10.94 -5.67
CA PHE A 139 3.52 -9.85 -5.06
C PHE A 139 2.74 -9.18 -3.91
N PHE A 140 1.49 -8.79 -4.15
CA PHE A 140 0.65 -8.22 -3.10
C PHE A 140 0.31 -9.23 -2.01
N ALA A 141 0.03 -10.50 -2.36
CA ALA A 141 -0.20 -11.55 -1.39
C ALA A 141 0.99 -11.72 -0.43
N GLY A 142 2.22 -11.70 -0.96
CA GLY A 142 3.45 -11.74 -0.16
C GLY A 142 3.56 -10.54 0.80
N ALA A 143 3.30 -9.33 0.30
CA ALA A 143 3.31 -8.10 1.12
C ALA A 143 2.30 -8.18 2.28
N TYR A 144 1.05 -8.52 1.99
CA TYR A 144 0.00 -8.64 3.02
C TYR A 144 0.26 -9.80 3.99
N ALA A 145 0.80 -10.93 3.51
CA ALA A 145 1.18 -12.04 4.37
C ALA A 145 2.26 -11.63 5.37
N ALA A 146 3.30 -10.91 4.92
CA ALA A 146 4.32 -10.36 5.82
C ALA A 146 3.73 -9.37 6.82
N GLY A 147 2.87 -8.46 6.35
CA GLY A 147 2.17 -7.51 7.21
C GLY A 147 1.29 -8.18 8.27
N SER A 148 0.66 -9.32 7.94
CA SER A 148 -0.14 -10.08 8.91
C SER A 148 0.70 -10.89 9.90
N VAL A 149 1.84 -11.42 9.48
CA VAL A 149 2.76 -12.16 10.36
C VAL A 149 3.52 -11.22 11.31
N THR A 150 3.81 -10.00 10.89
CA THR A 150 4.63 -9.05 11.65
C THR A 150 4.10 -8.76 13.06
N PRO A 151 2.80 -8.48 13.30
CA PRO A 151 2.30 -8.25 14.65
C PRO A 151 2.52 -9.44 15.58
N VAL A 152 2.26 -10.66 15.08
CA VAL A 152 2.48 -11.91 15.85
C VAL A 152 3.95 -12.05 16.20
N LEU A 153 4.83 -11.87 15.21
CA LEU A 153 6.28 -11.97 15.39
C LEU A 153 6.80 -10.94 16.40
N VAL A 154 6.39 -9.67 16.27
CA VAL A 154 6.85 -8.59 17.16
C VAL A 154 6.38 -8.82 18.60
N VAL A 155 5.11 -9.22 18.79
CA VAL A 155 4.58 -9.53 20.13
C VAL A 155 5.33 -10.69 20.76
N HIS A 156 5.62 -11.75 20.01
CA HIS A 156 6.42 -12.89 20.46
C HIS A 156 7.85 -12.47 20.86
N LEU A 157 8.53 -11.70 20.02
CA LEU A 157 9.87 -11.19 20.32
C LEU A 157 9.91 -10.31 21.58
N MET A 158 8.87 -9.48 21.79
CA MET A 158 8.80 -8.61 22.98
C MET A 158 8.40 -9.35 24.26
N ASN A 159 7.43 -10.27 24.20
CA ASN A 159 6.88 -10.91 25.39
C ASN A 159 7.65 -12.16 25.81
N ASP A 160 8.02 -13.04 24.87
CA ASP A 160 8.64 -14.33 25.18
C ASP A 160 10.16 -14.25 25.21
N TRP A 161 10.74 -13.48 24.27
CA TRP A 161 12.19 -13.27 24.21
C TRP A 161 12.65 -12.00 24.95
N HIS A 162 11.72 -11.21 25.48
CA HIS A 162 11.98 -9.97 26.22
C HIS A 162 12.87 -8.97 25.48
N LEU A 163 12.81 -8.98 24.13
CA LEU A 163 13.59 -8.05 23.32
C LEU A 163 12.99 -6.65 23.38
N SER A 164 13.86 -5.66 23.49
CA SER A 164 13.45 -4.26 23.42
C SER A 164 13.02 -3.90 21.98
N TRP A 165 12.14 -2.91 21.86
CA TRP A 165 11.76 -2.38 20.55
C TRP A 165 12.97 -1.89 19.73
N ARG A 166 14.02 -1.42 20.41
CA ARG A 166 15.28 -1.00 19.78
C ARG A 166 16.00 -2.19 19.15
N THR A 167 16.13 -3.28 19.86
CA THR A 167 16.77 -4.51 19.35
C THR A 167 16.04 -5.07 18.15
N ILE A 168 14.71 -5.06 18.18
CA ILE A 168 13.86 -5.53 17.07
C ILE A 168 14.08 -4.68 15.82
N LEU A 169 14.08 -3.34 15.94
CA LEU A 169 14.33 -2.43 14.81
C LEU A 169 15.73 -2.60 14.22
N VAL A 170 16.76 -2.82 15.05
CA VAL A 170 18.11 -3.13 14.56
C VAL A 170 18.13 -4.43 13.78
N GLY A 171 17.46 -5.47 14.28
CA GLY A 171 17.33 -6.75 13.60
C GLY A 171 16.63 -6.63 12.24
N PHE A 172 15.49 -5.94 12.20
CA PHE A 172 14.73 -5.75 10.97
C PHE A 172 15.47 -4.90 9.94
N GLY A 173 16.08 -3.79 10.36
CA GLY A 173 16.92 -2.98 9.48
C GLY A 173 18.11 -3.76 8.88
N SER A 174 18.67 -4.71 9.64
CA SER A 174 19.76 -5.56 9.15
C SER A 174 19.36 -6.47 7.99
N ILE A 175 18.11 -6.91 7.93
CA ILE A 175 17.59 -7.75 6.83
C ILE A 175 17.72 -7.01 5.49
N GLY A 176 17.46 -5.70 5.47
CA GLY A 176 17.54 -4.90 4.26
C GLY A 176 18.97 -4.80 3.70
N PHE A 177 20.00 -4.76 4.54
CA PHE A 177 21.40 -4.79 4.05
C PHE A 177 21.72 -6.09 3.34
N VAL A 178 21.29 -7.22 3.90
CA VAL A 178 21.48 -8.55 3.27
C VAL A 178 20.74 -8.59 1.93
N TRP A 179 19.48 -8.14 1.91
CA TRP A 179 18.69 -8.09 0.68
C TRP A 179 19.35 -7.19 -0.37
N ALA A 180 19.78 -5.99 0.00
CA ALA A 180 20.41 -5.03 -0.90
C ALA A 180 21.70 -5.59 -1.53
N TYR A 181 22.54 -6.25 -0.71
CA TYR A 181 23.75 -6.89 -1.20
C TYR A 181 23.45 -8.00 -2.21
N LEU A 182 22.54 -8.94 -1.89
CA LEU A 182 22.20 -10.04 -2.77
C LEU A 182 21.57 -9.52 -4.08
N PHE A 183 20.64 -8.57 -3.98
CA PHE A 183 19.99 -7.96 -5.14
C PHE A 183 21.00 -7.25 -6.04
N TYR A 184 21.85 -6.40 -5.49
CA TYR A 184 22.85 -5.66 -6.26
C TYR A 184 23.84 -6.59 -6.98
N ARG A 185 24.25 -7.66 -6.35
CA ARG A 185 25.17 -8.64 -6.97
C ARG A 185 24.52 -9.40 -8.10
N TRP A 186 23.29 -9.78 -7.96
CA TRP A 186 22.62 -10.69 -8.88
C TRP A 186 21.81 -9.98 -9.96
N PHE A 187 21.00 -8.98 -9.62
CA PHE A 187 20.05 -8.34 -10.54
C PHE A 187 20.73 -7.51 -11.63
N ARG A 188 20.11 -7.48 -12.81
CA ARG A 188 20.47 -6.59 -13.94
C ARG A 188 19.21 -5.85 -14.40
N ASP A 189 19.37 -4.63 -14.94
CA ASP A 189 18.23 -3.81 -15.35
C ASP A 189 17.54 -4.37 -16.59
N GLU A 190 18.32 -4.94 -17.52
CA GLU A 190 17.79 -5.56 -18.74
C GLU A 190 18.00 -7.08 -18.74
N PRO A 191 17.01 -7.84 -19.22
CA PRO A 191 17.15 -9.30 -19.40
C PRO A 191 18.31 -9.69 -20.31
N THR A 192 18.66 -8.82 -21.26
CA THR A 192 19.76 -9.02 -22.22
C THR A 192 21.14 -8.97 -21.58
N GLU A 193 21.27 -8.29 -20.42
CA GLU A 193 22.52 -8.16 -19.67
C GLU A 193 22.75 -9.28 -18.66
N HIS A 194 21.75 -10.13 -18.43
CA HIS A 194 21.84 -11.13 -17.38
C HIS A 194 22.34 -12.47 -17.92
N PRO A 195 23.49 -12.99 -17.42
CA PRO A 195 24.14 -14.17 -18.00
C PRO A 195 23.33 -15.47 -17.84
N ALA A 196 22.37 -15.54 -16.92
CA ALA A 196 21.55 -16.71 -16.70
C ALA A 196 20.24 -16.73 -17.50
N VAL A 197 19.96 -15.70 -18.30
CA VAL A 197 18.76 -15.65 -19.15
C VAL A 197 19.02 -16.41 -20.45
N SER A 198 18.23 -17.43 -20.74
CA SER A 198 18.30 -18.16 -22.01
C SER A 198 17.79 -17.30 -23.16
N GLU A 199 18.22 -17.63 -24.40
CA GLU A 199 17.73 -16.92 -25.60
C GLU A 199 16.21 -17.03 -25.73
N GLU A 200 15.63 -18.20 -25.47
CA GLU A 200 14.19 -18.44 -25.51
C GLU A 200 13.43 -17.54 -24.48
N GLU A 201 13.96 -17.44 -23.27
CA GLU A 201 13.35 -16.59 -22.22
C GLU A 201 13.48 -15.11 -22.57
N ARG A 202 14.61 -14.69 -23.11
CA ARG A 202 14.86 -13.33 -23.58
C ARG A 202 13.86 -12.93 -24.67
N ASP A 203 13.73 -13.78 -25.69
CA ASP A 203 12.83 -13.52 -26.82
C ASP A 203 11.36 -13.47 -26.36
N LEU A 204 10.96 -14.34 -25.43
CA LEU A 204 9.63 -14.31 -24.83
C LEU A 204 9.35 -12.98 -24.10
N ILE A 205 10.32 -12.45 -23.36
CA ILE A 205 10.17 -11.18 -22.62
C ILE A 205 10.11 -10.00 -23.58
N LEU A 206 10.98 -10.00 -24.63
CA LEU A 206 11.09 -8.88 -25.57
C LEU A 206 9.94 -8.84 -26.58
N ALA A 207 9.40 -9.98 -27.00
CA ALA A 207 8.32 -10.05 -28.01
C ALA A 207 7.05 -9.30 -27.60
N ASP A 208 6.80 -9.16 -26.30
CA ASP A 208 5.58 -8.57 -25.74
C ASP A 208 5.84 -7.18 -25.09
N ARG A 209 7.00 -6.58 -25.36
CA ARG A 209 7.43 -5.31 -24.78
C ARG A 209 6.75 -4.14 -25.49
N ARG A 210 5.78 -3.51 -24.82
CA ARG A 210 5.23 -2.23 -25.31
C ARG A 210 6.20 -1.10 -24.97
N VAL A 211 6.41 -0.21 -25.94
CA VAL A 211 7.15 1.05 -25.73
C VAL A 211 6.33 1.88 -24.74
N ASP A 212 6.93 2.31 -23.64
CA ASP A 212 6.28 3.19 -22.67
C ASP A 212 5.81 4.46 -23.39
N ALA A 213 4.50 4.74 -23.32
CA ALA A 213 3.95 5.96 -23.88
C ALA A 213 4.63 7.17 -23.23
N GLN A 214 5.05 8.15 -24.02
CA GLN A 214 5.65 9.38 -23.53
C GLN A 214 4.63 10.06 -22.59
N LEU A 215 5.04 10.24 -21.33
CA LEU A 215 4.23 10.95 -20.34
C LEU A 215 3.96 12.36 -20.83
N LEU A 216 2.71 12.71 -21.06
CA LEU A 216 2.30 14.07 -21.38
C LEU A 216 2.73 14.99 -20.24
N ARG A 217 3.39 16.11 -20.58
CA ARG A 217 3.99 17.04 -19.61
C ARG A 217 3.27 18.39 -19.65
N GLY A 218 3.01 18.96 -18.47
CA GLY A 218 2.58 20.35 -18.34
C GLY A 218 1.35 20.54 -17.43
N TRP A 219 1.21 21.74 -16.88
CA TRP A 219 0.10 22.13 -16.00
C TRP A 219 -1.30 22.01 -16.64
N PRO A 220 -1.52 22.34 -17.93
CA PRO A 220 -2.82 22.19 -18.56
C PRO A 220 -3.35 20.75 -18.58
N TYR A 221 -2.44 19.78 -18.70
CA TYR A 221 -2.79 18.37 -18.63
C TYR A 221 -3.31 17.97 -17.24
N TRP A 222 -2.59 18.39 -16.18
CA TRP A 222 -2.98 18.09 -14.80
C TRP A 222 -4.29 18.75 -14.40
N SER A 223 -4.50 20.02 -14.78
CA SER A 223 -5.75 20.72 -14.49
C SER A 223 -6.95 20.03 -15.15
N ARG A 224 -6.79 19.60 -16.42
CA ARG A 224 -7.84 18.84 -17.14
C ARG A 224 -8.11 17.49 -16.51
N LEU A 225 -7.07 16.76 -16.12
CA LEU A 225 -7.20 15.47 -15.42
C LEU A 225 -7.96 15.62 -14.10
N LEU A 226 -7.53 16.56 -13.26
CA LEU A 226 -8.10 16.78 -11.92
C LEU A 226 -9.51 17.38 -11.95
N SER A 227 -9.94 17.99 -13.05
CA SER A 227 -11.31 18.50 -13.22
C SER A 227 -12.30 17.43 -13.69
N GLN A 228 -11.82 16.27 -14.12
CA GLN A 228 -12.70 15.20 -14.59
C GLN A 228 -13.47 14.56 -13.43
N ARG A 229 -14.81 14.48 -13.58
CA ARG A 229 -15.70 13.90 -12.57
C ARG A 229 -15.28 12.50 -12.13
N ASN A 230 -14.98 11.62 -13.08
CA ASN A 230 -14.53 10.25 -12.77
C ASN A 230 -13.25 10.24 -11.95
N MET A 231 -12.31 11.17 -12.23
CA MET A 231 -11.05 11.26 -11.51
C MET A 231 -11.26 11.73 -10.06
N ILE A 232 -12.06 12.78 -9.87
CA ILE A 232 -12.40 13.28 -8.53
C ILE A 232 -13.05 12.19 -7.69
N LEU A 233 -14.05 11.49 -8.26
CA LEU A 233 -14.75 10.42 -7.55
C LEU A 233 -13.85 9.24 -7.23
N LEU A 234 -12.93 8.86 -8.14
CA LEU A 234 -11.91 7.83 -7.88
C LEU A 234 -10.95 8.24 -6.76
N CYS A 235 -10.51 9.50 -6.73
CA CYS A 235 -9.67 10.01 -5.65
C CYS A 235 -10.41 9.95 -4.31
N LEU A 236 -11.65 10.44 -4.26
CA LEU A 236 -12.45 10.48 -3.03
C LEU A 236 -12.72 9.09 -2.48
N MET A 237 -13.12 8.13 -3.35
CA MET A 237 -13.43 6.78 -2.90
C MET A 237 -12.18 5.99 -2.48
N TYR A 238 -10.97 6.38 -2.92
CA TYR A 238 -9.74 5.68 -2.56
C TYR A 238 -9.17 6.10 -1.20
N VAL A 239 -9.54 7.26 -0.68
CA VAL A 239 -9.14 7.75 0.65
C VAL A 239 -9.51 6.76 1.77
N PRO A 240 -10.74 6.24 1.88
CA PRO A 240 -11.10 5.27 2.92
C PRO A 240 -10.22 4.02 2.95
N ASN A 241 -9.74 3.55 1.79
CA ASN A 241 -8.81 2.41 1.71
C ASN A 241 -7.52 2.69 2.49
N ALA A 242 -6.91 3.86 2.27
CA ALA A 242 -5.69 4.24 2.94
C ALA A 242 -5.92 4.50 4.44
N VAL A 243 -7.01 5.20 4.80
CA VAL A 243 -7.38 5.44 6.20
C VAL A 243 -7.50 4.12 6.97
N THR A 244 -8.20 3.14 6.39
CA THR A 244 -8.38 1.81 7.01
C THR A 244 -7.07 1.08 7.16
N PHE A 245 -6.27 1.02 6.11
CA PHE A 245 -4.98 0.34 6.12
C PHE A 245 -4.07 0.93 7.19
N TYR A 246 -3.93 2.27 7.23
CA TYR A 246 -3.08 2.93 8.21
C TYR A 246 -3.63 2.83 9.64
N PHE A 247 -4.95 2.86 9.84
CA PHE A 247 -5.54 2.56 11.15
C PHE A 247 -5.13 1.16 11.63
N CYS A 248 -5.27 0.15 10.77
CA CYS A 248 -4.96 -1.24 11.13
C CYS A 248 -3.48 -1.44 11.49
N ILE A 249 -2.54 -0.79 10.78
CA ILE A 249 -1.12 -1.00 11.03
C ILE A 249 -0.53 -0.07 12.10
N THR A 250 -1.23 1.02 12.47
CA THR A 250 -0.70 2.00 13.44
C THR A 250 -1.42 1.96 14.79
N TRP A 251 -2.74 2.01 14.79
CA TRP A 251 -3.54 2.22 16.00
C TRP A 251 -4.33 1.00 16.46
N LEU A 252 -4.58 0.00 15.61
CA LEU A 252 -5.35 -1.18 16.00
C LEU A 252 -4.76 -1.92 17.21
N PRO A 253 -3.42 -2.13 17.33
CA PRO A 253 -2.85 -2.75 18.54
C PRO A 253 -3.17 -1.95 19.81
N THR A 254 -3.04 -0.63 19.75
CA THR A 254 -3.31 0.28 20.86
C THR A 254 -4.81 0.31 21.21
N TYR A 255 -5.68 0.36 20.19
CA TYR A 255 -7.14 0.30 20.36
C TYR A 255 -7.58 -0.98 21.08
N LEU A 256 -7.11 -2.13 20.63
CA LEU A 256 -7.46 -3.41 21.26
C LEU A 256 -6.98 -3.50 22.71
N LYS A 257 -5.80 -2.96 22.99
CA LYS A 257 -5.22 -2.99 24.32
C LYS A 257 -5.86 -1.99 25.29
N GLU A 258 -6.00 -0.72 24.88
CA GLU A 258 -6.44 0.35 25.78
C GLU A 258 -7.96 0.41 25.93
N TYR A 259 -8.70 0.21 24.85
CA TYR A 259 -10.15 0.33 24.85
C TYR A 259 -10.85 -0.99 25.19
N HIS A 260 -10.37 -2.09 24.59
CA HIS A 260 -10.96 -3.41 24.81
C HIS A 260 -10.22 -4.26 25.85
N HIS A 261 -9.12 -3.78 26.42
CA HIS A 261 -8.33 -4.50 27.43
C HIS A 261 -7.88 -5.90 26.98
N ALA A 262 -7.58 -6.07 25.69
CA ALA A 262 -7.13 -7.34 25.12
C ALA A 262 -5.86 -7.84 25.83
N GLU A 263 -5.78 -9.15 26.02
CA GLU A 263 -4.60 -9.78 26.61
C GLU A 263 -3.37 -9.63 25.67
N LYS A 264 -2.20 -9.41 26.28
CA LYS A 264 -0.95 -9.23 25.53
C LYS A 264 -0.64 -10.40 24.58
N SER A 265 -1.01 -11.62 24.98
CA SER A 265 -0.85 -12.85 24.19
C SER A 265 -1.68 -12.86 22.91
N GLU A 266 -2.84 -12.20 22.89
CA GLU A 266 -3.78 -12.21 21.76
C GLU A 266 -3.58 -11.03 20.80
N ILE A 267 -3.00 -9.92 21.26
CA ILE A 267 -2.88 -8.68 20.47
C ILE A 267 -2.23 -8.94 19.10
N GLY A 268 -1.16 -9.74 19.07
CA GLY A 268 -0.46 -10.06 17.82
C GLY A 268 -1.38 -10.74 16.82
N PHE A 269 -2.11 -11.75 17.25
CA PHE A 269 -3.05 -12.49 16.38
C PHE A 269 -4.23 -11.61 15.94
N LEU A 270 -4.86 -10.90 16.89
CA LEU A 270 -6.00 -10.04 16.58
C LEU A 270 -5.63 -8.91 15.61
N THR A 271 -4.42 -8.34 15.74
CA THR A 271 -3.92 -7.30 14.83
C THR A 271 -3.54 -7.84 13.44
N ALA A 272 -3.21 -9.12 13.35
CA ALA A 272 -2.89 -9.77 12.08
C ALA A 272 -4.12 -10.00 11.17
N LEU A 273 -5.31 -10.19 11.78
CA LEU A 273 -6.54 -10.59 11.09
C LEU A 273 -6.92 -9.66 9.91
N PRO A 274 -6.89 -8.32 10.01
CA PRO A 274 -7.27 -7.44 8.91
C PRO A 274 -6.47 -7.68 7.64
N LEU A 275 -5.15 -7.77 7.75
CA LEU A 275 -4.28 -8.00 6.59
C LEU A 275 -4.41 -9.43 6.07
N PHE A 276 -4.54 -10.40 6.95
CA PHE A 276 -4.72 -11.80 6.58
C PHE A 276 -6.00 -12.01 5.76
N LEU A 277 -7.16 -11.53 6.24
CA LEU A 277 -8.42 -11.66 5.51
C LEU A 277 -8.43 -10.84 4.21
N SER A 278 -7.71 -9.72 4.17
CA SER A 278 -7.59 -8.88 2.98
C SER A 278 -6.94 -9.58 1.79
N VAL A 279 -6.06 -10.56 2.02
CA VAL A 279 -5.43 -11.34 0.94
C VAL A 279 -6.50 -12.05 0.10
N GLY A 280 -7.39 -12.81 0.73
CA GLY A 280 -8.44 -13.56 0.04
C GLY A 280 -9.45 -12.67 -0.67
N THR A 281 -9.84 -11.56 -0.03
CA THR A 281 -10.87 -10.69 -0.57
C THR A 281 -10.40 -9.83 -1.76
N GLN A 282 -9.11 -9.55 -1.90
CA GLN A 282 -8.59 -8.92 -3.12
C GLN A 282 -8.78 -9.80 -4.35
N PHE A 283 -8.48 -11.10 -4.24
CA PHE A 283 -8.72 -12.05 -5.33
C PHE A 283 -10.21 -12.22 -5.62
N LEU A 284 -11.03 -12.33 -4.56
CA LEU A 284 -12.49 -12.41 -4.69
C LEU A 284 -13.07 -11.19 -5.38
N GLY A 285 -12.60 -9.99 -5.03
CA GLY A 285 -13.03 -8.73 -5.63
C GLY A 285 -12.72 -8.66 -7.13
N GLY A 286 -11.56 -9.12 -7.55
CA GLY A 286 -11.17 -9.21 -8.95
C GLY A 286 -12.04 -10.20 -9.72
N TRP A 287 -12.15 -11.44 -9.22
CA TRP A 287 -12.99 -12.47 -9.82
C TRP A 287 -14.46 -12.05 -9.93
N LEU A 288 -15.03 -11.49 -8.86
CA LEU A 288 -16.41 -11.02 -8.84
C LEU A 288 -16.64 -9.86 -9.82
N SER A 289 -15.68 -8.93 -9.90
CA SER A 289 -15.72 -7.81 -10.85
C SER A 289 -15.78 -8.32 -12.30
N ASP A 290 -14.92 -9.27 -12.65
CA ASP A 290 -14.84 -9.79 -14.02
C ASP A 290 -16.05 -10.67 -14.36
N TRP A 291 -16.51 -11.48 -13.40
CA TRP A 291 -17.70 -12.32 -13.57
C TRP A 291 -18.97 -11.47 -13.79
N ILE A 292 -19.17 -10.39 -13.01
CA ILE A 292 -20.30 -9.47 -13.16
C ILE A 292 -20.17 -8.69 -14.47
N ALA A 293 -18.95 -8.24 -14.82
CA ALA A 293 -18.70 -7.50 -16.06
C ALA A 293 -19.07 -8.34 -17.30
N ALA A 294 -18.74 -9.63 -17.29
CA ALA A 294 -19.07 -10.55 -18.37
C ALA A 294 -20.58 -10.77 -18.55
N ARG A 295 -21.38 -10.72 -17.45
CA ARG A 295 -22.82 -10.98 -17.48
C ARG A 295 -23.67 -9.73 -17.62
N TYR A 296 -23.30 -8.65 -16.96
CA TYR A 296 -24.11 -7.43 -16.78
C TYR A 296 -23.44 -6.17 -17.31
N GLY A 297 -22.29 -6.33 -17.97
CA GLY A 297 -21.53 -5.25 -18.58
C GLY A 297 -20.54 -4.56 -17.63
N LEU A 298 -19.61 -3.81 -18.24
CA LEU A 298 -18.44 -3.23 -17.57
C LEU A 298 -18.81 -2.36 -16.35
N ALA A 299 -19.84 -1.51 -16.50
CA ALA A 299 -20.23 -0.59 -15.43
C ALA A 299 -20.73 -1.34 -14.19
N ALA A 300 -21.54 -2.39 -14.35
CA ALA A 300 -21.98 -3.23 -13.24
C ALA A 300 -20.83 -3.99 -12.62
N GLY A 301 -19.92 -4.55 -13.43
CA GLY A 301 -18.74 -5.28 -12.96
C GLY A 301 -17.81 -4.45 -12.09
N ARG A 302 -17.68 -3.14 -12.34
CA ARG A 302 -16.84 -2.25 -11.52
C ARG A 302 -17.60 -1.71 -10.30
N ARG A 303 -18.86 -1.30 -10.46
CA ARG A 303 -19.65 -0.65 -9.40
C ARG A 303 -20.10 -1.61 -8.31
N VAL A 304 -20.72 -2.75 -8.68
CA VAL A 304 -21.40 -3.62 -7.72
C VAL A 304 -20.46 -4.20 -6.65
N PRO A 305 -19.30 -4.82 -6.99
CA PRO A 305 -18.40 -5.35 -5.97
C PRO A 305 -17.81 -4.26 -5.07
N ALA A 306 -17.52 -3.09 -5.65
CA ALA A 306 -16.94 -1.98 -4.90
C ALA A 306 -17.95 -1.34 -3.94
N MET A 307 -19.19 -1.13 -4.38
CA MET A 307 -20.28 -0.63 -3.51
C MET A 307 -20.59 -1.62 -2.40
N LEU A 308 -20.67 -2.92 -2.72
CA LEU A 308 -20.89 -3.98 -1.74
C LEU A 308 -19.75 -3.97 -0.70
N GLY A 309 -18.50 -3.91 -1.15
CA GLY A 309 -17.34 -3.88 -0.29
C GLY A 309 -17.36 -2.71 0.69
N TYR A 310 -17.61 -1.49 0.22
CA TYR A 310 -17.68 -0.31 1.09
C TYR A 310 -18.92 -0.31 2.01
N SER A 311 -20.08 -0.77 1.52
CA SER A 311 -21.26 -0.86 2.37
C SER A 311 -21.08 -1.86 3.51
N LEU A 312 -20.51 -3.03 3.21
CA LEU A 312 -20.16 -4.02 4.24
C LEU A 312 -19.12 -3.49 5.20
N ALA A 313 -18.08 -2.80 4.68
CA ALA A 313 -17.04 -2.19 5.51
C ALA A 313 -17.66 -1.17 6.50
N ALA A 314 -18.56 -0.30 6.04
CA ALA A 314 -19.27 0.65 6.90
C ALA A 314 -20.04 -0.06 8.01
N VAL A 315 -20.80 -1.10 7.67
CA VAL A 315 -21.58 -1.90 8.64
C VAL A 315 -20.65 -2.56 9.67
N PHE A 316 -19.57 -3.21 9.24
CA PHE A 316 -18.66 -3.88 10.15
C PHE A 316 -17.93 -2.90 11.09
N VAL A 317 -17.58 -1.70 10.61
CA VAL A 317 -17.01 -0.66 11.49
C VAL A 317 -18.04 -0.24 12.55
N VAL A 318 -19.32 -0.06 12.19
CA VAL A 318 -20.37 0.23 13.17
C VAL A 318 -20.53 -0.92 14.17
N MET A 319 -20.49 -2.18 13.70
CA MET A 319 -20.51 -3.34 14.60
C MET A 319 -19.31 -3.36 15.56
N THR A 320 -18.14 -2.90 15.13
CA THR A 320 -16.97 -2.74 16.02
C THR A 320 -17.26 -1.77 17.16
N VAL A 321 -17.88 -0.63 16.87
CA VAL A 321 -18.21 0.40 17.89
C VAL A 321 -19.12 -0.16 18.99
N TYR A 322 -20.03 -1.06 18.63
CA TYR A 322 -20.94 -1.69 19.59
C TYR A 322 -20.41 -2.99 20.21
N SER A 323 -19.22 -3.41 19.84
CA SER A 323 -18.60 -4.62 20.39
C SER A 323 -18.00 -4.35 21.77
N THR A 324 -18.26 -5.22 22.71
CA THR A 324 -17.67 -5.17 24.07
C THR A 324 -16.45 -6.09 24.20
N GLU A 325 -16.38 -7.15 23.41
CA GLU A 325 -15.30 -8.13 23.48
C GLU A 325 -14.18 -7.80 22.48
N PRO A 326 -12.90 -7.88 22.89
CA PRO A 326 -11.76 -7.57 22.03
C PRO A 326 -11.68 -8.47 20.78
N ARG A 327 -12.04 -9.74 20.88
CA ARG A 327 -12.04 -10.69 19.77
C ARG A 327 -13.09 -10.32 18.72
N MET A 328 -14.29 -9.93 19.14
CA MET A 328 -15.36 -9.50 18.22
C MET A 328 -15.03 -8.16 17.58
N ALA A 329 -14.50 -7.19 18.33
CA ALA A 329 -14.04 -5.92 17.79
C ALA A 329 -12.96 -6.13 16.73
N ALA A 330 -11.94 -6.94 16.99
CA ALA A 330 -10.89 -7.28 16.05
C ALA A 330 -11.43 -7.99 14.80
N LEU A 331 -12.37 -8.93 14.98
CA LEU A 331 -13.01 -9.63 13.87
C LEU A 331 -13.80 -8.67 12.97
N PHE A 332 -14.59 -7.78 13.54
CA PHE A 332 -15.38 -6.82 12.75
C PHE A 332 -14.47 -5.79 12.04
N ILE A 333 -13.40 -5.30 12.67
CA ILE A 333 -12.41 -4.46 11.98
C ILE A 333 -11.73 -5.25 10.84
N ALA A 334 -11.40 -6.51 11.06
CA ALA A 334 -10.79 -7.35 10.04
C ALA A 334 -11.75 -7.60 8.86
N LEU A 335 -13.04 -7.85 9.15
CA LEU A 335 -14.08 -7.97 8.12
C LEU A 335 -14.32 -6.63 7.40
N ALA A 336 -14.24 -5.50 8.09
CA ALA A 336 -14.32 -4.17 7.47
C ALA A 336 -13.16 -3.93 6.50
N ALA A 337 -11.93 -4.19 6.92
CA ALA A 337 -10.74 -4.07 6.08
C ALA A 337 -10.80 -5.02 4.88
N ALA A 338 -11.16 -6.28 5.11
CA ALA A 338 -11.33 -7.28 4.06
C ALA A 338 -12.43 -6.88 3.06
N SER A 339 -13.58 -6.39 3.55
CA SER A 339 -14.66 -5.89 2.69
C SER A 339 -14.23 -4.68 1.88
N CYS A 340 -13.48 -3.75 2.46
CA CYS A 340 -12.89 -2.62 1.76
C CYS A 340 -11.98 -3.08 0.61
N MET A 341 -11.21 -4.14 0.79
CA MET A 341 -10.32 -4.69 -0.26
C MET A 341 -11.06 -5.29 -1.46
N LEU A 342 -12.34 -5.66 -1.33
CA LEU A 342 -13.17 -6.03 -2.48
C LEU A 342 -13.25 -4.92 -3.54
N SER A 343 -13.13 -3.65 -3.12
CA SER A 343 -13.18 -2.49 -4.02
C SER A 343 -11.87 -2.26 -4.78
N THR A 344 -10.74 -2.83 -4.33
CA THR A 344 -9.41 -2.52 -4.87
C THR A 344 -9.25 -2.96 -6.32
N ALA A 345 -9.62 -4.20 -6.65
CA ALA A 345 -9.53 -4.70 -8.02
C ALA A 345 -10.47 -3.94 -8.99
N PRO A 346 -11.75 -3.70 -8.66
CA PRO A 346 -12.61 -2.81 -9.45
C PRO A 346 -12.04 -1.40 -9.64
N ALA A 347 -11.42 -0.81 -8.60
CA ALA A 347 -10.83 0.53 -8.67
C ALA A 347 -9.67 0.58 -9.67
N TRP A 348 -8.72 -0.34 -9.55
CA TRP A 348 -7.61 -0.43 -10.50
C TRP A 348 -8.06 -0.86 -11.90
N GLY A 349 -9.11 -1.69 -12.00
CA GLY A 349 -9.76 -1.98 -13.28
C GLY A 349 -10.34 -0.72 -13.92
N THR A 350 -11.06 0.10 -13.15
CA THR A 350 -11.59 1.38 -13.62
C THR A 350 -10.50 2.35 -14.05
N VAL A 351 -9.36 2.39 -13.34
CA VAL A 351 -8.17 3.17 -13.75
C VAL A 351 -7.72 2.79 -15.16
N LEU A 352 -7.70 1.49 -15.48
CA LEU A 352 -7.33 1.02 -16.82
C LEU A 352 -8.42 1.37 -17.85
N ASP A 353 -9.69 1.21 -17.49
CA ASP A 353 -10.83 1.42 -18.38
C ASP A 353 -10.94 2.91 -18.79
N ILE A 354 -10.88 3.85 -17.83
CA ILE A 354 -11.01 5.29 -18.10
C ILE A 354 -9.70 5.96 -18.51
N GLY A 355 -8.56 5.42 -18.04
CA GLY A 355 -7.23 5.98 -18.30
C GLY A 355 -6.69 5.60 -19.68
N ARG A 356 -7.02 4.42 -20.19
CA ARG A 356 -6.51 3.89 -21.47
C ARG A 356 -4.97 4.06 -21.56
N GLU A 357 -4.49 4.85 -22.52
CA GLU A 357 -3.06 5.17 -22.71
C GLU A 357 -2.48 5.96 -21.52
N HIS A 358 -3.32 6.66 -20.77
CA HIS A 358 -2.95 7.47 -19.60
C HIS A 358 -3.21 6.77 -18.25
N SER A 359 -3.47 5.47 -18.27
CA SER A 359 -3.81 4.69 -17.06
C SER A 359 -2.77 4.78 -15.95
N ALA A 360 -1.49 4.88 -16.29
CA ALA A 360 -0.42 5.07 -15.30
C ALA A 360 -0.58 6.38 -14.51
N VAL A 361 -0.91 7.47 -15.18
CA VAL A 361 -1.10 8.79 -14.52
C VAL A 361 -2.40 8.81 -13.72
N VAL A 362 -3.49 8.25 -14.25
CA VAL A 362 -4.77 8.11 -13.55
C VAL A 362 -4.59 7.29 -12.27
N GLY A 363 -3.89 6.16 -12.34
CA GLY A 363 -3.58 5.32 -11.20
C GLY A 363 -2.69 6.00 -10.16
N ALA A 364 -1.65 6.70 -10.61
CA ALA A 364 -0.77 7.46 -9.72
C ALA A 364 -1.56 8.58 -8.99
N THR A 365 -2.45 9.30 -9.70
CA THR A 365 -3.27 10.36 -9.10
C THR A 365 -4.23 9.79 -8.05
N MET A 366 -4.89 8.68 -8.34
CA MET A 366 -5.75 7.98 -7.37
C MET A 366 -4.94 7.53 -6.14
N ASN A 367 -3.76 6.95 -6.34
CA ASN A 367 -2.89 6.50 -5.25
C ASN A 367 -2.40 7.68 -4.39
N THR A 368 -2.00 8.80 -5.01
CA THR A 368 -1.60 10.01 -4.29
C THR A 368 -2.74 10.57 -3.42
N ALA A 369 -3.98 10.54 -3.91
CA ALA A 369 -5.14 10.90 -3.09
C ALA A 369 -5.28 9.97 -1.86
N GLY A 370 -5.01 8.68 -2.02
CA GLY A 370 -4.93 7.74 -0.90
C GLY A 370 -3.85 8.13 0.12
N GLN A 371 -2.70 8.64 -0.30
CA GLN A 371 -1.63 9.09 0.61
C GLN A 371 -2.07 10.27 1.50
N ILE A 372 -3.00 11.11 1.04
CA ILE A 372 -3.62 12.13 1.90
C ILE A 372 -4.34 11.47 3.09
N GLY A 373 -5.11 10.41 2.83
CA GLY A 373 -5.73 9.60 3.88
C GLY A 373 -4.70 8.96 4.82
N ALA A 374 -3.59 8.48 4.29
CA ALA A 374 -2.49 7.89 5.04
C ALA A 374 -1.81 8.89 6.01
N VAL A 375 -1.68 10.15 5.61
CA VAL A 375 -1.13 11.22 6.46
C VAL A 375 -2.14 11.65 7.54
N ILE A 376 -3.39 11.84 7.14
CA ILE A 376 -4.44 12.35 8.03
C ILE A 376 -4.86 11.31 9.06
N SER A 377 -4.98 10.03 8.68
CA SER A 377 -5.53 8.97 9.53
C SER A 377 -4.86 8.85 10.89
N PRO A 378 -3.53 8.72 11.03
CA PRO A 378 -2.90 8.58 12.34
C PRO A 378 -3.07 9.81 13.24
N ILE A 379 -3.06 11.01 12.66
CA ILE A 379 -3.24 12.27 13.39
C ILE A 379 -4.69 12.40 13.86
N LEU A 380 -5.64 12.13 12.97
CA LEU A 380 -7.07 12.21 13.26
C LEU A 380 -7.46 11.26 14.39
N VAL A 381 -6.99 10.01 14.34
CA VAL A 381 -7.26 9.03 15.41
C VAL A 381 -6.68 9.52 16.74
N ALA A 382 -5.39 9.90 16.75
CA ALA A 382 -4.73 10.36 17.98
C ALA A 382 -5.43 11.58 18.61
N LYS A 383 -5.73 12.60 17.79
CA LYS A 383 -6.42 13.81 18.22
C LYS A 383 -7.83 13.54 18.71
N SER A 384 -8.57 12.70 18.00
CA SER A 384 -9.94 12.33 18.41
C SER A 384 -9.95 11.64 19.76
N VAL A 385 -9.01 10.73 19.99
CA VAL A 385 -8.91 10.04 21.28
C VAL A 385 -8.48 11.01 22.41
N GLU A 386 -7.53 11.93 22.14
CA GLU A 386 -7.11 12.93 23.14
C GLU A 386 -8.22 13.94 23.49
N TRP A 387 -8.98 14.41 22.50
CA TRP A 387 -9.99 15.46 22.71
C TRP A 387 -11.30 14.93 23.28
N PHE A 388 -11.74 13.76 22.81
CA PHE A 388 -13.04 13.19 23.20
C PHE A 388 -12.91 12.05 24.20
N ASN A 389 -11.68 11.58 24.49
CA ASN A 389 -11.39 10.39 25.28
C ASN A 389 -12.22 9.16 24.83
N ASP A 390 -12.50 9.09 23.53
CA ASP A 390 -13.35 8.07 22.92
C ASP A 390 -12.70 7.53 21.64
N TRP A 391 -12.51 6.22 21.59
CA TRP A 391 -12.02 5.50 20.43
C TRP A 391 -13.08 5.25 19.36
N ASN A 392 -14.36 5.39 19.71
CA ASN A 392 -15.46 5.13 18.78
C ASN A 392 -15.62 6.26 17.76
N PHE A 393 -15.31 7.50 18.13
CA PHE A 393 -15.46 8.64 17.25
C PHE A 393 -14.67 8.51 15.93
N PRO A 394 -13.34 8.19 15.92
CA PRO A 394 -12.60 7.97 14.66
C PRO A 394 -13.14 6.77 13.87
N LEU A 395 -13.66 5.73 14.49
CA LEU A 395 -14.28 4.61 13.78
C LEU A 395 -15.59 5.02 13.11
N LEU A 396 -16.43 5.82 13.76
CA LEU A 396 -17.66 6.35 13.16
C LEU A 396 -17.36 7.26 11.96
N LEU A 397 -16.31 8.09 12.06
CA LEU A 397 -15.82 8.87 10.92
C LEU A 397 -15.39 7.97 9.76
N LEU A 398 -14.66 6.89 10.03
CA LEU A 398 -14.27 5.90 9.03
C LEU A 398 -15.48 5.24 8.38
N SER A 399 -16.50 4.87 9.16
CA SER A 399 -17.77 4.34 8.62
C SER A 399 -18.45 5.34 7.68
N GLY A 400 -18.47 6.63 8.05
CA GLY A 400 -18.98 7.71 7.18
C GLY A 400 -18.19 7.84 5.87
N LEU A 401 -16.86 7.74 5.93
CA LEU A 401 -16.00 7.76 4.73
C LEU A 401 -16.30 6.56 3.82
N PHE A 402 -16.57 5.38 4.36
CA PHE A 402 -17.02 4.24 3.56
C PHE A 402 -18.37 4.48 2.89
N GLY A 403 -19.30 5.10 3.61
CA GLY A 403 -20.58 5.53 3.04
C GLY A 403 -20.40 6.48 1.84
N ILE A 404 -19.53 7.48 1.99
CA ILE A 404 -19.16 8.39 0.89
C ILE A 404 -18.53 7.61 -0.27
N GLY A 405 -17.60 6.70 0.01
CA GLY A 405 -16.97 5.85 -0.99
C GLY A 405 -17.98 5.01 -1.79
N ALA A 406 -18.96 4.39 -1.10
CA ALA A 406 -20.03 3.64 -1.75
C ALA A 406 -20.89 4.54 -2.66
N VAL A 407 -21.21 5.75 -2.20
CA VAL A 407 -21.95 6.74 -3.00
C VAL A 407 -21.15 7.20 -4.22
N CYS A 408 -19.84 7.42 -4.09
CA CYS A 408 -18.98 7.77 -5.23
C CYS A 408 -19.09 6.72 -6.35
N TRP A 409 -19.15 5.44 -6.02
CA TRP A 409 -19.26 4.36 -7.00
C TRP A 409 -20.56 4.37 -7.80
N LEU A 410 -21.65 4.93 -7.28
CA LEU A 410 -22.89 5.12 -8.06
C LEU A 410 -22.66 6.03 -9.28
N PHE A 411 -21.75 6.98 -9.13
CA PHE A 411 -21.52 8.04 -10.10
C PHE A 411 -20.30 7.86 -10.99
N ILE A 412 -19.40 6.92 -10.67
CA ILE A 412 -18.24 6.58 -11.53
C ILE A 412 -18.75 5.84 -12.77
N ASP A 413 -18.44 6.33 -13.97
CA ASP A 413 -18.75 5.63 -15.23
C ASP A 413 -17.45 5.11 -15.87
N PRO A 414 -17.13 3.81 -15.76
CA PRO A 414 -15.91 3.24 -16.30
C PRO A 414 -15.86 3.22 -17.84
N ARG A 415 -16.97 3.53 -18.53
CA ARG A 415 -17.02 3.59 -19.99
C ARG A 415 -16.54 4.92 -20.55
N ARG A 416 -16.51 5.99 -19.72
CA ARG A 416 -16.08 7.33 -20.14
C ARG A 416 -14.60 7.52 -19.87
N ALA A 417 -13.81 7.60 -20.94
CA ALA A 417 -12.39 7.90 -20.83
C ALA A 417 -12.15 9.31 -20.28
N VAL A 418 -11.06 9.49 -19.52
CA VAL A 418 -10.65 10.80 -19.00
C VAL A 418 -10.20 11.74 -20.12
N PHE A 419 -9.60 11.17 -21.17
CA PHE A 419 -9.23 11.89 -22.39
C PHE A 419 -9.89 11.18 -23.57
N GLU A 420 -10.61 11.92 -24.40
CA GLU A 420 -11.15 11.38 -25.66
C GLU A 420 -10.01 11.21 -26.64
N SER A 421 -9.88 10.02 -27.20
CA SER A 421 -8.87 9.72 -28.22
C SER A 421 -9.24 10.45 -29.50
N GLY A 422 -8.44 11.40 -29.95
CA GLY A 422 -8.41 11.77 -31.36
C GLY A 422 -9.17 13.01 -31.84
N ALA A 423 -9.59 13.95 -30.96
CA ALA A 423 -10.26 15.17 -31.46
C ALA A 423 -9.37 16.43 -31.58
N GLU A 424 -8.08 16.36 -31.26
CA GLU A 424 -7.18 17.55 -31.27
C GLU A 424 -6.09 17.55 -32.36
N GLY A 425 -6.05 16.56 -33.24
CA GLY A 425 -5.10 16.51 -34.39
C GLY A 425 -5.53 17.35 -35.62
N GLU A 426 -6.79 17.80 -35.69
CA GLU A 426 -7.30 18.48 -36.92
C GLU A 426 -7.64 19.97 -36.79
N ARG A 427 -7.37 20.61 -35.66
CA ARG A 427 -7.69 22.05 -35.48
C ARG A 427 -6.48 22.97 -35.30
N THR A 428 -5.31 22.62 -35.77
CA THR A 428 -4.21 23.58 -35.91
C THR A 428 -3.55 23.46 -37.26
N ASN A 429 -4.24 23.91 -38.30
CA ASN A 429 -3.65 24.62 -39.44
C ASN A 429 -4.78 25.47 -40.09
N PRO A 430 -4.65 26.79 -40.10
CA PRO A 430 -4.93 27.54 -41.29
C PRO A 430 -3.66 27.79 -42.12
#